data_6d7d0ce7605c25b75566522b54ceb8e7
#
_entry.id   6d7d0ce7605c25b75566522b54ceb8e7
#
_cell.length_a   1.000
_cell.length_b   1.000
_cell.length_c   1.000
_cell.angle_alpha   90.00
_cell.angle_beta   90.00
_cell.angle_gamma   90.00
#
_symmetry.space_group_name_H-M   'P 1'
#
loop_
_entity.id
_entity.type
_entity.pdbx_description
1 polymer ?
#
loop_
_entity_poly.entity_id
_entity_poly.type
_entity_poly.pdbx_seq_one_letter_code
_entity_poly.pdbx_strand_id
1 'polypeptide(L)'
;MKKIALSFITTVVLAASAQAMPVDEIVTKANHAAYYQGEDGKAKIAMTITDSQNRTRERAFTILRRNSAEGEGSQKFYVYFRGPADVAKTVFMVWKNTKRDDDRWMYLPALDLVKRIAASDERTSFVGSHFFYEDVSGRSPTEDNHELVEETENYYVLKSTPRDTGSVEFSHYRSFIHKTTFLPVQIQYFDGKGENYRTYDVLKVEIVDGFNTVTAARMSDSRIGGNTEMRYTGISYNKGIKEDIFSERYLRNPPRRELR
;
A
#
# COMPACT_ATOMS: atom_id res chain seq x y z
N MET A 1 72.59 -31.63 -19.37
CA MET A 1 71.77 -31.32 -18.17
C MET A 1 70.73 -30.24 -18.53
N LYS A 2 69.47 -30.61 -18.83
CA LYS A 2 68.38 -29.66 -19.19
C LYS A 2 67.68 -29.24 -17.93
N LYS A 3 67.65 -27.93 -17.62
CA LYS A 3 66.87 -27.34 -16.51
C LYS A 3 65.48 -27.16 -16.97
N ILE A 4 64.50 -27.82 -16.34
CA ILE A 4 63.05 -27.60 -16.52
C ILE A 4 62.63 -26.49 -15.56
N ALA A 5 62.19 -25.36 -16.11
CA ALA A 5 61.60 -24.28 -15.33
C ALA A 5 60.10 -24.55 -15.15
N LEU A 6 59.72 -24.76 -13.90
CA LEU A 6 58.31 -24.95 -13.51
C LEU A 6 57.69 -23.58 -13.29
N SER A 7 56.76 -23.16 -14.21
CA SER A 7 56.02 -21.89 -14.13
C SER A 7 54.76 -22.11 -13.28
N PHE A 8 54.72 -21.49 -12.11
CA PHE A 8 53.52 -21.43 -11.25
C PHE A 8 52.55 -20.39 -11.77
N ILE A 9 51.42 -20.80 -12.33
CA ILE A 9 50.30 -19.88 -12.68
C ILE A 9 49.47 -19.71 -11.43
N THR A 10 49.56 -18.53 -10.81
CA THR A 10 48.71 -18.13 -9.68
C THR A 10 47.37 -17.65 -10.22
N THR A 11 46.35 -18.46 -10.10
CA THR A 11 44.97 -18.06 -10.46
C THR A 11 44.42 -17.14 -9.35
N VAL A 12 44.29 -15.85 -9.64
CA VAL A 12 43.61 -14.88 -8.76
C VAL A 12 42.09 -15.04 -8.96
N VAL A 13 41.42 -15.66 -7.99
CA VAL A 13 39.95 -15.69 -7.94
C VAL A 13 39.49 -14.34 -7.42
N LEU A 14 39.03 -13.48 -8.33
CA LEU A 14 38.26 -12.27 -7.93
C LEU A 14 36.93 -12.72 -7.35
N ALA A 15 36.80 -12.72 -6.04
CA ALA A 15 35.51 -12.79 -5.37
C ALA A 15 34.76 -11.46 -5.69
N ALA A 16 33.76 -11.52 -6.59
CA ALA A 16 32.83 -10.43 -6.76
C ALA A 16 32.03 -10.31 -5.45
N SER A 17 32.34 -9.29 -4.63
CA SER A 17 31.49 -8.93 -3.50
C SER A 17 30.14 -8.47 -4.06
N ALA A 18 29.10 -9.28 -3.85
CA ALA A 18 27.72 -8.85 -4.11
C ALA A 18 27.48 -7.60 -3.24
N GLN A 19 27.40 -6.45 -3.86
CA GLN A 19 27.12 -5.21 -3.16
C GLN A 19 25.66 -5.26 -2.69
N ALA A 20 25.45 -5.11 -1.37
CA ALA A 20 24.09 -5.04 -0.80
C ALA A 20 23.29 -3.92 -1.47
N MET A 21 22.00 -4.19 -1.77
CA MET A 21 21.14 -3.21 -2.39
C MET A 21 20.94 -2.01 -1.44
N PRO A 22 21.10 -0.75 -1.93
CA PRO A 22 20.86 0.44 -1.12
C PRO A 22 19.43 0.48 -0.56
N VAL A 23 19.28 0.98 0.67
CA VAL A 23 17.98 1.06 1.36
C VAL A 23 16.96 1.86 0.54
N ASP A 24 17.36 3.00 -0.02
CA ASP A 24 16.48 3.86 -0.84
C ASP A 24 15.98 3.14 -2.10
N GLU A 25 16.81 2.26 -2.67
CA GLU A 25 16.41 1.44 -3.82
C GLU A 25 15.38 0.38 -3.41
N ILE A 26 15.57 -0.27 -2.24
CA ILE A 26 14.61 -1.25 -1.70
C ILE A 26 13.27 -0.55 -1.45
N VAL A 27 13.29 0.61 -0.80
CA VAL A 27 12.09 1.42 -0.49
C VAL A 27 11.36 1.83 -1.77
N THR A 28 12.08 2.33 -2.76
CA THR A 28 11.51 2.75 -4.05
C THR A 28 10.84 1.58 -4.77
N LYS A 29 11.53 0.44 -4.87
CA LYS A 29 11.00 -0.77 -5.50
C LYS A 29 9.78 -1.31 -4.74
N ALA A 30 9.81 -1.30 -3.41
CA ALA A 30 8.70 -1.77 -2.59
C ALA A 30 7.47 -0.85 -2.75
N ASN A 31 7.66 0.45 -2.73
CA ASN A 31 6.58 1.42 -2.97
C ASN A 31 5.98 1.25 -4.38
N HIS A 32 6.83 1.07 -5.40
CA HIS A 32 6.38 0.79 -6.77
C HIS A 32 5.57 -0.51 -6.85
N ALA A 33 6.07 -1.59 -6.26
CA ALA A 33 5.40 -2.89 -6.26
C ALA A 33 4.03 -2.85 -5.53
N ALA A 34 3.92 -2.06 -4.47
CA ALA A 34 2.67 -1.94 -3.70
C ALA A 34 1.62 -1.06 -4.38
N TYR A 35 2.02 0.07 -5.00
CA TYR A 35 1.07 1.12 -5.38
C TYR A 35 1.14 1.56 -6.85
N TYR A 36 2.25 1.29 -7.58
CA TYR A 36 2.50 1.90 -8.90
C TYR A 36 2.53 0.91 -10.06
N GLN A 37 2.10 -0.34 -9.85
CA GLN A 37 2.06 -1.32 -10.93
C GLN A 37 1.03 -0.94 -11.99
N GLY A 38 1.48 -0.85 -13.25
CA GLY A 38 0.68 -0.37 -14.39
C GLY A 38 0.32 1.13 -14.30
N GLU A 39 -0.06 1.72 -15.42
CA GLU A 39 -0.50 3.12 -15.49
C GLU A 39 -1.83 3.37 -14.79
N ASP A 40 -2.72 2.39 -14.83
CA ASP A 40 -3.98 2.38 -14.13
C ASP A 40 -4.31 0.98 -13.61
N GLY A 41 -5.22 0.91 -12.66
CA GLY A 41 -5.69 -0.35 -12.10
C GLY A 41 -7.12 -0.26 -11.59
N LYS A 42 -7.80 -1.40 -11.63
CA LYS A 42 -9.13 -1.60 -11.10
C LYS A 42 -9.20 -2.89 -10.30
N ALA A 43 -9.95 -2.88 -9.21
CA ALA A 43 -10.28 -4.08 -8.46
C ALA A 43 -11.68 -3.98 -7.84
N LYS A 44 -12.33 -5.12 -7.64
CA LYS A 44 -13.52 -5.26 -6.79
C LYS A 44 -13.07 -5.86 -5.46
N ILE A 45 -13.48 -5.26 -4.35
CA ILE A 45 -13.06 -5.65 -3.01
C ILE A 45 -14.25 -6.12 -2.20
N ALA A 46 -14.11 -7.28 -1.57
CA ALA A 46 -14.91 -7.72 -0.44
C ALA A 46 -14.08 -7.51 0.83
N MET A 47 -14.59 -6.70 1.74
CA MET A 47 -13.96 -6.41 3.02
C MET A 47 -14.82 -6.99 4.13
N THR A 48 -14.22 -7.80 5.01
CA THR A 48 -14.85 -8.35 6.21
C THR A 48 -14.17 -7.75 7.43
N ILE A 49 -14.94 -7.03 8.25
CA ILE A 49 -14.49 -6.39 9.49
C ILE A 49 -14.96 -7.26 10.64
N THR A 50 -14.05 -7.78 11.44
CA THR A 50 -14.33 -8.56 12.66
C THR A 50 -13.92 -7.72 13.87
N ASP A 51 -14.83 -7.46 14.79
CA ASP A 51 -14.55 -6.69 16.00
C ASP A 51 -14.02 -7.59 17.15
N SER A 52 -13.70 -6.97 18.29
CA SER A 52 -13.18 -7.64 19.49
C SER A 52 -14.14 -8.67 20.09
N GLN A 53 -15.43 -8.66 19.70
CA GLN A 53 -16.45 -9.60 20.14
C GLN A 53 -16.75 -10.68 19.06
N ASN A 54 -15.90 -10.78 18.02
CA ASN A 54 -16.06 -11.66 16.87
C ASN A 54 -17.34 -11.40 16.04
N ARG A 55 -17.95 -10.22 16.15
CA ARG A 55 -19.06 -9.82 15.28
C ARG A 55 -18.50 -9.34 13.95
N THR A 56 -19.10 -9.72 12.85
CA THR A 56 -18.64 -9.37 11.51
C THR A 56 -19.53 -8.31 10.84
N ARG A 57 -18.91 -7.44 10.07
CA ARG A 57 -19.56 -6.50 9.16
C ARG A 57 -18.87 -6.58 7.82
N GLU A 58 -19.63 -6.48 6.75
CA GLU A 58 -19.10 -6.55 5.40
C GLU A 58 -19.17 -5.22 4.69
N ARG A 59 -18.26 -5.00 3.75
CA ARG A 59 -18.26 -3.89 2.80
C ARG A 59 -17.87 -4.44 1.43
N ALA A 60 -18.55 -3.98 0.40
CA ALA A 60 -18.19 -4.30 -0.98
C ALA A 60 -18.00 -3.01 -1.76
N PHE A 61 -16.86 -2.86 -2.44
CA PHE A 61 -16.57 -1.66 -3.22
C PHE A 61 -15.70 -1.97 -4.44
N THR A 62 -15.65 -1.02 -5.35
CA THR A 62 -14.70 -1.03 -6.47
C THR A 62 -13.71 0.10 -6.26
N ILE A 63 -12.43 -0.19 -6.43
CA ILE A 63 -11.37 0.80 -6.46
C ILE A 63 -10.86 0.97 -7.89
N LEU A 64 -10.67 2.21 -8.30
CA LEU A 64 -9.96 2.62 -9.50
C LEU A 64 -8.74 3.42 -9.07
N ARG A 65 -7.61 3.19 -9.71
CA ARG A 65 -6.37 3.93 -9.49
C ARG A 65 -5.78 4.34 -10.84
N ARG A 66 -5.14 5.49 -10.89
CA ARG A 66 -4.38 5.96 -12.04
C ARG A 66 -3.16 6.75 -11.60
N ASN A 67 -2.02 6.58 -12.28
CA ASN A 67 -0.89 7.50 -12.20
C ASN A 67 -1.31 8.83 -12.82
N SER A 68 -1.01 9.95 -12.15
CA SER A 68 -1.40 11.27 -12.62
C SER A 68 -0.30 11.90 -13.46
N ALA A 69 -0.70 12.67 -14.48
CA ALA A 69 0.23 13.50 -15.27
C ALA A 69 0.72 14.75 -14.52
N GLU A 70 0.14 15.09 -13.35
CA GLU A 70 0.44 16.30 -12.59
C GLU A 70 1.83 16.29 -11.91
N GLY A 71 2.51 15.15 -11.88
CA GLY A 71 3.87 15.02 -11.33
C GLY A 71 4.28 13.58 -11.11
N GLU A 72 5.59 13.34 -11.09
CA GLU A 72 6.16 12.03 -10.81
C GLU A 72 5.72 11.55 -9.42
N GLY A 73 5.21 10.32 -9.36
CA GLY A 73 4.70 9.70 -8.14
C GLY A 73 3.30 10.17 -7.71
N SER A 74 2.68 11.14 -8.39
CA SER A 74 1.30 11.53 -8.12
C SER A 74 0.33 10.48 -8.64
N GLN A 75 -0.75 10.21 -7.87
CA GLN A 75 -1.77 9.22 -8.22
C GLN A 75 -3.16 9.72 -7.86
N LYS A 76 -4.15 9.15 -8.52
CA LYS A 76 -5.57 9.39 -8.21
C LYS A 76 -6.26 8.07 -7.90
N PHE A 77 -7.05 8.05 -6.84
CA PHE A 77 -7.83 6.90 -6.39
C PHE A 77 -9.30 7.27 -6.33
N TYR A 78 -10.15 6.32 -6.70
CA TYR A 78 -11.59 6.46 -6.64
C TYR A 78 -12.20 5.16 -6.11
N VAL A 79 -12.84 5.21 -4.95
CA VAL A 79 -13.49 4.08 -4.29
C VAL A 79 -14.99 4.28 -4.30
N TYR A 80 -15.71 3.34 -4.88
CA TYR A 80 -17.17 3.35 -4.93
C TYR A 80 -17.75 2.17 -4.14
N PHE A 81 -18.48 2.47 -3.07
CA PHE A 81 -19.12 1.44 -2.24
C PHE A 81 -20.40 0.92 -2.90
N ARG A 82 -20.46 -0.41 -3.04
CA ARG A 82 -21.62 -1.12 -3.61
C ARG A 82 -22.61 -1.57 -2.56
N GLY A 83 -22.15 -1.84 -1.37
CA GLY A 83 -22.95 -2.35 -0.26
C GLY A 83 -22.15 -2.55 1.02
N PRO A 84 -22.85 -2.89 2.11
CA PRO A 84 -24.30 -2.96 2.26
C PRO A 84 -25.00 -1.59 2.21
N ALA A 85 -26.31 -1.54 2.48
CA ALA A 85 -27.16 -0.35 2.26
C ALA A 85 -26.70 0.90 3.02
N ASP A 86 -26.10 0.74 4.20
CA ASP A 86 -25.60 1.82 5.06
C ASP A 86 -24.43 2.60 4.44
N VAL A 87 -23.66 1.97 3.55
CA VAL A 87 -22.52 2.60 2.85
C VAL A 87 -22.69 2.64 1.32
N ALA A 88 -23.74 2.01 0.79
CA ALA A 88 -23.95 1.95 -0.65
C ALA A 88 -23.97 3.34 -1.30
N LYS A 89 -23.31 3.47 -2.45
CA LYS A 89 -23.12 4.72 -3.21
C LYS A 89 -22.24 5.78 -2.52
N THR A 90 -21.67 5.49 -1.35
CA THR A 90 -20.58 6.32 -0.80
C THR A 90 -19.41 6.29 -1.77
N VAL A 91 -18.76 7.44 -1.95
CA VAL A 91 -17.54 7.57 -2.76
C VAL A 91 -16.44 8.13 -1.88
N PHE A 92 -15.26 7.52 -1.94
CA PHE A 92 -14.04 8.09 -1.41
C PHE A 92 -13.07 8.33 -2.55
N MET A 93 -12.50 9.52 -2.63
CA MET A 93 -11.56 9.92 -3.67
C MET A 93 -10.31 10.52 -3.05
N VAL A 94 -9.14 10.16 -3.61
CA VAL A 94 -7.83 10.70 -3.20
C VAL A 94 -7.10 11.22 -4.43
N TRP A 95 -6.51 12.40 -4.32
CA TRP A 95 -5.41 12.86 -5.16
C TRP A 95 -4.15 12.82 -4.30
N LYS A 96 -3.33 11.81 -4.56
CA LYS A 96 -2.05 11.64 -3.89
C LYS A 96 -1.04 12.61 -4.49
N ASN A 97 -0.46 13.42 -3.63
CA ASN A 97 0.53 14.43 -3.98
C ASN A 97 1.91 14.03 -3.41
N THR A 98 2.98 14.35 -4.12
CA THR A 98 4.35 14.06 -3.68
C THR A 98 5.06 15.25 -3.04
N LYS A 99 4.47 16.46 -3.13
CA LYS A 99 5.10 17.72 -2.65
C LYS A 99 4.26 18.45 -1.60
N ARG A 100 3.07 17.97 -1.30
CA ARG A 100 2.13 18.51 -0.32
C ARG A 100 1.22 17.41 0.17
N ASP A 101 0.39 17.69 1.17
CA ASP A 101 -0.63 16.77 1.66
C ASP A 101 -1.56 16.30 0.55
N ASP A 102 -2.05 15.08 0.68
CA ASP A 102 -3.05 14.51 -0.21
C ASP A 102 -4.39 15.22 -0.07
N ASP A 103 -5.08 15.39 -1.18
CA ASP A 103 -6.47 15.85 -1.17
C ASP A 103 -7.40 14.64 -1.08
N ARG A 104 -8.30 14.63 -0.10
CA ARG A 104 -9.23 13.52 0.14
C ARG A 104 -10.64 14.03 0.28
N TRP A 105 -11.58 13.36 -0.40
CA TRP A 105 -13.02 13.67 -0.33
C TRP A 105 -13.82 12.42 -0.06
N MET A 106 -14.90 12.59 0.72
CA MET A 106 -15.92 11.56 0.89
C MET A 106 -17.28 12.14 0.53
N TYR A 107 -17.98 11.47 -0.37
CA TYR A 107 -19.38 11.73 -0.66
C TYR A 107 -20.28 10.80 0.14
N LEU A 108 -21.19 11.37 0.90
CA LEU A 108 -22.18 10.70 1.73
C LEU A 108 -23.57 10.87 1.08
N PRO A 109 -24.05 9.84 0.33
CA PRO A 109 -25.27 9.98 -0.48
C PRO A 109 -26.55 10.24 0.34
N ALA A 110 -26.63 9.69 1.56
CA ALA A 110 -27.77 9.90 2.45
C ALA A 110 -27.99 11.38 2.86
N LEU A 111 -26.91 12.17 2.80
CA LEU A 111 -26.93 13.60 3.16
C LEU A 111 -26.69 14.52 1.96
N ASP A 112 -26.51 13.97 0.76
CA ASP A 112 -25.98 14.67 -0.42
C ASP A 112 -24.76 15.56 -0.10
N LEU A 113 -23.89 15.09 0.78
CA LEU A 113 -22.77 15.84 1.33
C LEU A 113 -21.45 15.36 0.75
N VAL A 114 -20.66 16.27 0.19
CA VAL A 114 -19.23 16.07 -0.05
C VAL A 114 -18.46 16.65 1.13
N LYS A 115 -17.79 15.78 1.88
CA LYS A 115 -16.90 16.15 2.98
C LYS A 115 -15.45 16.05 2.51
N ARG A 116 -14.65 17.08 2.74
CA ARG A 116 -13.20 17.01 2.63
C ARG A 116 -12.63 16.39 3.92
N ILE A 117 -11.72 15.42 3.78
CA ILE A 117 -11.01 14.80 4.91
C ILE A 117 -9.71 15.57 5.06
N ALA A 118 -9.49 16.14 6.25
CA ALA A 118 -8.27 16.88 6.55
C ALA A 118 -7.05 15.92 6.62
N ALA A 119 -5.85 16.44 6.39
CA ALA A 119 -4.61 15.66 6.53
C ALA A 119 -4.48 15.08 7.95
N SER A 120 -4.86 15.82 9.00
CA SER A 120 -4.90 15.34 10.38
C SER A 120 -5.79 14.11 10.62
N ASP A 121 -6.77 13.88 9.73
CA ASP A 121 -7.73 12.77 9.85
C ASP A 121 -7.35 11.55 9.00
N GLU A 122 -6.25 11.61 8.25
CA GLU A 122 -5.85 10.53 7.32
C GLU A 122 -5.58 9.20 8.01
N ARG A 123 -5.15 9.24 9.26
CA ARG A 123 -4.90 8.07 10.11
C ARG A 123 -6.11 7.71 10.98
N THR A 124 -7.31 8.08 10.56
CA THR A 124 -8.55 7.59 11.16
C THR A 124 -9.12 6.43 10.36
N SER A 125 -10.03 5.67 11.00
CA SER A 125 -10.59 4.43 10.45
C SER A 125 -11.29 4.65 9.10
N PHE A 126 -10.89 3.90 8.09
CA PHE A 126 -11.56 3.84 6.80
C PHE A 126 -12.86 3.04 6.92
N VAL A 127 -13.98 3.73 6.90
CA VAL A 127 -15.37 3.20 6.97
C VAL A 127 -15.63 2.18 8.10
N GLY A 128 -14.99 2.39 9.25
CA GLY A 128 -15.14 1.55 10.43
C GLY A 128 -14.31 0.27 10.39
N SER A 129 -13.31 0.17 9.52
CA SER A 129 -12.35 -0.93 9.41
C SER A 129 -11.09 -0.68 10.25
N HIS A 130 -10.19 -1.67 10.29
CA HIS A 130 -8.84 -1.55 10.85
C HIS A 130 -7.83 -0.90 9.87
N PHE A 131 -8.24 -0.67 8.63
CA PHE A 131 -7.50 0.17 7.69
C PHE A 131 -7.80 1.66 7.94
N PHE A 132 -6.84 2.51 7.66
CA PHE A 132 -6.97 3.96 7.72
C PHE A 132 -7.17 4.56 6.33
N TYR A 133 -7.57 5.83 6.23
CA TYR A 133 -7.67 6.52 4.93
C TYR A 133 -6.33 6.57 4.21
N GLU A 134 -5.22 6.74 4.95
CA GLU A 134 -3.85 6.70 4.41
C GLU A 134 -3.52 5.35 3.76
N ASP A 135 -3.99 4.23 4.31
CA ASP A 135 -3.68 2.89 3.77
C ASP A 135 -4.25 2.68 2.36
N VAL A 136 -5.25 3.45 1.93
CA VAL A 136 -5.84 3.34 0.58
C VAL A 136 -4.86 3.81 -0.50
N SER A 137 -4.14 4.90 -0.25
CA SER A 137 -3.17 5.50 -1.18
C SER A 137 -1.72 5.23 -0.80
N GLY A 138 -1.49 4.70 0.40
CA GLY A 138 -0.17 4.44 0.98
C GLY A 138 0.50 5.71 1.51
N ARG A 139 1.33 5.53 2.55
CA ARG A 139 2.18 6.56 3.12
C ARG A 139 3.32 6.92 2.17
N SER A 140 3.70 8.20 2.09
CA SER A 140 4.83 8.61 1.26
C SER A 140 6.15 8.13 1.87
N PRO A 141 7.04 7.48 1.09
CA PRO A 141 8.36 7.09 1.60
C PRO A 141 9.19 8.25 2.16
N THR A 142 8.97 9.48 1.67
CA THR A 142 9.71 10.66 2.11
C THR A 142 9.32 11.16 3.50
N GLU A 143 8.23 10.65 4.08
CA GLU A 143 7.77 11.01 5.41
C GLU A 143 8.55 10.30 6.53
N ASP A 144 9.35 9.29 6.17
CA ASP A 144 10.06 8.45 7.12
C ASP A 144 11.57 8.41 6.83
N ASN A 145 12.35 8.02 7.85
CA ASN A 145 13.73 7.58 7.71
C ASN A 145 13.74 6.06 7.69
N HIS A 146 14.45 5.45 6.76
CA HIS A 146 14.48 4.00 6.56
C HIS A 146 15.84 3.41 6.87
N GLU A 147 15.85 2.27 7.54
CA GLU A 147 17.05 1.49 7.90
C GLU A 147 16.83 0.02 7.53
N LEU A 148 17.81 -0.62 6.88
CA LEU A 148 17.82 -2.09 6.74
C LEU A 148 18.31 -2.68 8.06
N VAL A 149 17.41 -3.31 8.80
CA VAL A 149 17.73 -3.89 10.13
C VAL A 149 17.99 -5.38 10.09
N GLU A 150 17.52 -6.07 9.04
CA GLU A 150 17.72 -7.49 8.86
C GLU A 150 17.60 -7.85 7.37
N GLU A 151 18.41 -8.83 6.95
CA GLU A 151 18.34 -9.42 5.62
C GLU A 151 18.32 -10.94 5.77
N THR A 152 17.19 -11.54 5.39
CA THR A 152 17.04 -13.00 5.37
C THR A 152 17.23 -13.53 3.95
N GLU A 153 17.09 -14.84 3.76
CA GLU A 153 17.10 -15.45 2.42
C GLU A 153 16.02 -14.83 1.51
N ASN A 154 14.82 -14.60 2.03
CA ASN A 154 13.65 -14.21 1.24
C ASN A 154 13.21 -12.75 1.43
N TYR A 155 13.67 -12.06 2.48
CA TYR A 155 13.18 -10.74 2.84
C TYR A 155 14.28 -9.74 3.16
N TYR A 156 14.03 -8.49 2.75
CA TYR A 156 14.61 -7.31 3.38
C TYR A 156 13.67 -6.87 4.50
N VAL A 157 14.20 -6.65 5.70
CA VAL A 157 13.42 -6.11 6.83
C VAL A 157 13.87 -4.68 7.07
N LEU A 158 13.00 -3.73 6.72
CA LEU A 158 13.25 -2.32 6.96
C LEU A 158 12.58 -1.87 8.25
N LYS A 159 13.27 -1.05 9.03
CA LYS A 159 12.69 -0.23 10.09
C LYS A 159 12.52 1.17 9.55
N SER A 160 11.30 1.71 9.66
CA SER A 160 10.95 3.05 9.22
C SER A 160 10.49 3.88 10.41
N THR A 161 11.11 5.06 10.58
CA THR A 161 10.85 5.97 11.70
C THR A 161 10.31 7.29 11.14
N PRO A 162 9.13 7.77 11.59
CA PRO A 162 8.56 9.01 11.08
C PRO A 162 9.48 10.19 11.34
N ARG A 163 9.58 11.09 10.36
CA ARG A 163 10.31 12.36 10.49
C ARG A 163 9.55 13.35 11.37
N ASP A 164 8.21 13.35 11.24
CA ASP A 164 7.31 14.08 12.11
C ASP A 164 6.56 13.09 13.02
N THR A 165 7.05 12.96 14.25
CA THR A 165 6.46 12.06 15.26
C THR A 165 5.13 12.57 15.82
N GLY A 166 4.77 13.83 15.57
CA GLY A 166 3.49 14.41 15.97
C GLY A 166 2.34 14.10 15.02
N SER A 167 2.64 13.68 13.79
CA SER A 167 1.62 13.41 12.77
C SER A 167 1.07 11.97 12.81
N VAL A 168 1.69 11.07 13.57
CA VAL A 168 1.35 9.64 13.60
C VAL A 168 1.28 9.08 15.03
N GLU A 169 0.55 7.98 15.21
CA GLU A 169 0.37 7.32 16.51
C GLU A 169 1.39 6.21 16.81
N PHE A 170 2.31 5.93 15.87
CA PHE A 170 3.37 4.92 16.03
C PHE A 170 4.75 5.56 16.23
N SER A 171 5.65 4.85 16.91
CA SER A 171 7.05 5.26 17.03
C SER A 171 7.90 4.87 15.83
N HIS A 172 7.61 3.71 15.28
CA HIS A 172 8.24 3.17 14.08
C HIS A 172 7.40 2.01 13.53
N TYR A 173 7.72 1.56 12.33
CA TYR A 173 7.19 0.31 11.80
C TYR A 173 8.30 -0.53 11.16
N ARG A 174 8.07 -1.85 11.07
CA ARG A 174 8.93 -2.79 10.34
C ARG A 174 8.18 -3.30 9.12
N SER A 175 8.85 -3.30 7.97
CA SER A 175 8.32 -3.83 6.71
C SER A 175 9.15 -5.02 6.24
N PHE A 176 8.50 -6.15 6.02
CA PHE A 176 9.09 -7.35 5.44
C PHE A 176 8.85 -7.32 3.93
N ILE A 177 9.90 -7.03 3.17
CA ILE A 177 9.85 -6.84 1.72
C ILE A 177 10.41 -8.08 1.04
N HIS A 178 9.60 -8.76 0.25
CA HIS A 178 10.02 -9.97 -0.46
C HIS A 178 11.03 -9.66 -1.56
N LYS A 179 12.21 -10.29 -1.51
CA LYS A 179 13.36 -9.94 -2.36
C LYS A 179 13.12 -10.05 -3.86
N THR A 180 12.29 -10.99 -4.30
CA THR A 180 12.02 -11.19 -5.73
C THR A 180 10.93 -10.27 -6.26
N THR A 181 9.85 -10.07 -5.51
CA THR A 181 8.68 -9.30 -5.97
C THR A 181 8.69 -7.86 -5.50
N PHE A 182 9.52 -7.53 -4.52
CA PHE A 182 9.52 -6.27 -3.76
C PHE A 182 8.19 -5.93 -3.09
N LEU A 183 7.23 -6.83 -3.04
CA LEU A 183 6.00 -6.63 -2.29
C LEU A 183 6.30 -6.59 -0.78
N PRO A 184 5.83 -5.57 -0.05
CA PRO A 184 5.80 -5.60 1.41
C PRO A 184 4.71 -6.60 1.83
N VAL A 185 5.15 -7.76 2.33
CA VAL A 185 4.25 -8.88 2.67
C VAL A 185 3.77 -8.83 4.11
N GLN A 186 4.46 -8.11 4.98
CA GLN A 186 4.03 -7.81 6.34
C GLN A 186 4.53 -6.41 6.74
N ILE A 187 3.70 -5.67 7.49
CA ILE A 187 4.08 -4.40 8.11
C ILE A 187 3.61 -4.43 9.56
N GLN A 188 4.53 -4.21 10.50
CA GLN A 188 4.29 -4.20 11.93
C GLN A 188 4.50 -2.79 12.50
N TYR A 189 3.48 -2.20 13.10
CA TYR A 189 3.54 -0.88 13.72
C TYR A 189 3.76 -0.99 15.22
N PHE A 190 4.69 -0.20 15.76
CA PHE A 190 5.10 -0.20 17.15
C PHE A 190 4.77 1.11 17.80
N ASP A 191 4.28 1.05 19.03
CA ASP A 191 3.98 2.24 19.83
C ASP A 191 5.22 2.84 20.50
N GLY A 192 5.03 3.87 21.32
CA GLY A 192 6.13 4.54 22.07
C GLY A 192 6.80 3.66 23.13
N LYS A 193 6.19 2.52 23.50
CA LYS A 193 6.78 1.53 24.41
C LYS A 193 7.52 0.42 23.67
N GLY A 194 7.44 0.40 22.34
CA GLY A 194 8.03 -0.65 21.50
C GLY A 194 7.14 -1.90 21.41
N GLU A 195 5.85 -1.81 21.73
CA GLU A 195 4.90 -2.90 21.61
C GLU A 195 4.26 -2.88 20.20
N ASN A 196 4.24 -4.04 19.53
CA ASN A 196 3.51 -4.18 18.25
C ASN A 196 2.01 -4.17 18.53
N TYR A 197 1.31 -3.17 18.01
CA TYR A 197 -0.12 -3.04 18.21
C TYR A 197 -0.95 -3.21 16.94
N ARG A 198 -0.36 -2.99 15.76
CA ARG A 198 -1.07 -3.05 14.49
C ARG A 198 -0.21 -3.78 13.47
N THR A 199 -0.81 -4.74 12.74
CA THR A 199 -0.08 -5.55 11.76
C THR A 199 -0.90 -5.68 10.48
N TYR A 200 -0.26 -5.38 9.36
CA TYR A 200 -0.73 -5.72 8.02
C TYR A 200 -0.05 -7.02 7.57
N ASP A 201 -0.83 -7.97 7.07
CA ASP A 201 -0.36 -9.23 6.53
C ASP A 201 -0.91 -9.45 5.12
N VAL A 202 -0.07 -9.79 4.17
CA VAL A 202 -0.46 -10.32 2.87
C VAL A 202 -0.82 -11.79 3.02
N LEU A 203 -2.04 -12.14 2.67
CA LEU A 203 -2.56 -13.52 2.78
C LEU A 203 -2.43 -14.27 1.44
N LYS A 204 -2.47 -13.55 0.32
CA LYS A 204 -2.38 -14.16 -1.01
C LYS A 204 -1.81 -13.18 -2.03
N VAL A 205 -0.93 -13.71 -2.90
CA VAL A 205 -0.37 -13.01 -4.06
C VAL A 205 -0.65 -13.85 -5.30
N GLU A 206 -1.03 -13.22 -6.40
CA GLU A 206 -1.22 -13.84 -7.71
C GLU A 206 -0.58 -12.96 -8.80
N ILE A 207 -0.28 -13.54 -9.96
CA ILE A 207 0.15 -12.76 -11.12
C ILE A 207 -1.10 -12.35 -11.91
N VAL A 208 -1.32 -11.04 -12.05
CA VAL A 208 -2.43 -10.46 -12.80
C VAL A 208 -1.89 -9.49 -13.85
N ASP A 209 -2.25 -9.68 -15.12
CA ASP A 209 -1.75 -8.87 -16.24
C ASP A 209 -0.21 -8.71 -16.24
N GLY A 210 0.53 -9.74 -15.74
CA GLY A 210 1.99 -9.77 -15.64
C GLY A 210 2.57 -9.14 -14.36
N PHE A 211 1.75 -8.61 -13.45
CA PHE A 211 2.17 -8.00 -12.19
C PHE A 211 1.93 -8.92 -10.99
N ASN A 212 2.91 -8.99 -10.06
CA ASN A 212 2.72 -9.64 -8.77
C ASN A 212 1.72 -8.82 -7.94
N THR A 213 0.54 -9.35 -7.70
CA THR A 213 -0.59 -8.60 -7.15
C THR A 213 -1.08 -9.24 -5.86
N VAL A 214 -1.24 -8.43 -4.81
CA VAL A 214 -1.90 -8.86 -3.57
C VAL A 214 -3.38 -9.06 -3.85
N THR A 215 -3.89 -10.28 -3.64
CA THR A 215 -5.31 -10.63 -3.84
C THR A 215 -6.04 -10.92 -2.55
N ALA A 216 -5.33 -11.02 -1.41
CA ALA A 216 -5.93 -11.01 -0.08
C ALA A 216 -4.93 -10.43 0.93
N ALA A 217 -5.44 -9.60 1.84
CA ALA A 217 -4.66 -8.99 2.91
C ALA A 217 -5.51 -8.83 4.18
N ARG A 218 -4.84 -8.72 5.33
CA ARG A 218 -5.45 -8.50 6.65
C ARG A 218 -4.76 -7.36 7.37
N MET A 219 -5.53 -6.53 8.04
CA MET A 219 -5.07 -5.57 9.03
C MET A 219 -5.63 -5.96 10.39
N SER A 220 -4.77 -6.17 11.37
CA SER A 220 -5.13 -6.45 12.76
C SER A 220 -4.68 -5.30 13.66
N ASP A 221 -5.45 -4.99 14.71
CA ASP A 221 -5.09 -3.97 15.69
C ASP A 221 -5.48 -4.45 17.09
N SER A 222 -4.50 -4.64 17.98
CA SER A 222 -4.70 -5.16 19.33
C SER A 222 -5.29 -4.14 20.30
N ARG A 223 -5.20 -2.82 19.99
CA ARG A 223 -5.75 -1.75 20.83
C ARG A 223 -7.27 -1.71 20.81
N ILE A 224 -7.85 -1.94 19.62
CA ILE A 224 -9.30 -1.98 19.42
C ILE A 224 -9.84 -3.40 19.36
N GLY A 225 -8.95 -4.37 19.16
CA GLY A 225 -9.24 -5.78 18.99
C GLY A 225 -9.91 -6.13 17.65
N GLY A 226 -9.65 -7.34 17.18
CA GLY A 226 -10.18 -7.82 15.92
C GLY A 226 -9.28 -7.55 14.71
N ASN A 227 -9.86 -7.63 13.52
CA ASN A 227 -9.14 -7.47 12.26
C ASN A 227 -10.08 -7.11 11.09
N THR A 228 -9.50 -6.72 9.99
CA THR A 228 -10.21 -6.55 8.71
C THR A 228 -9.48 -7.30 7.62
N GLU A 229 -10.17 -8.21 6.94
CA GLU A 229 -9.69 -8.85 5.72
C GLU A 229 -10.23 -8.16 4.48
N MET A 230 -9.37 -7.97 3.49
CA MET A 230 -9.71 -7.55 2.13
C MET A 230 -9.40 -8.67 1.14
N ARG A 231 -10.37 -8.99 0.28
CA ARG A 231 -10.21 -9.90 -0.85
C ARG A 231 -10.49 -9.15 -2.13
N TYR A 232 -9.53 -9.21 -3.04
CA TYR A 232 -9.54 -8.48 -4.31
C TYR A 232 -9.89 -9.44 -5.44
N THR A 233 -10.83 -9.05 -6.29
CA THR A 233 -11.28 -9.83 -7.46
C THR A 233 -11.47 -8.92 -8.66
N GLY A 234 -11.53 -9.50 -9.86
CA GLY A 234 -11.70 -8.73 -11.08
C GLY A 234 -10.63 -7.65 -11.26
N ILE A 235 -9.42 -7.95 -10.78
CA ILE A 235 -8.28 -7.05 -10.87
C ILE A 235 -7.86 -6.94 -12.32
N SER A 236 -7.54 -5.74 -12.76
CA SER A 236 -6.98 -5.49 -14.09
C SER A 236 -6.14 -4.23 -14.09
N TYR A 237 -5.10 -4.22 -14.92
CA TYR A 237 -4.18 -3.10 -15.11
C TYR A 237 -4.19 -2.60 -16.55
N ASN A 238 -3.76 -1.36 -16.78
CA ASN A 238 -3.56 -0.77 -18.11
C ASN A 238 -4.81 -0.82 -19.01
N LYS A 239 -5.98 -0.50 -18.44
CA LYS A 239 -7.26 -0.49 -19.18
C LYS A 239 -7.62 0.87 -19.75
N GLY A 240 -6.75 1.87 -19.62
CA GLY A 240 -6.95 3.21 -20.14
C GLY A 240 -8.02 3.99 -19.36
N ILE A 241 -8.06 3.83 -18.04
CA ILE A 241 -8.95 4.59 -17.17
C ILE A 241 -8.64 6.07 -17.33
N LYS A 242 -9.64 6.87 -17.75
CA LYS A 242 -9.46 8.30 -18.00
C LYS A 242 -9.25 9.08 -16.71
N GLU A 243 -8.40 10.09 -16.76
CA GLU A 243 -8.08 10.89 -15.59
C GLU A 243 -9.24 11.79 -15.12
N ASP A 244 -10.10 12.23 -16.04
CA ASP A 244 -11.25 13.09 -15.76
C ASP A 244 -12.27 12.47 -14.78
N ILE A 245 -12.33 11.13 -14.68
CA ILE A 245 -13.20 10.46 -13.72
C ILE A 245 -12.82 10.68 -12.26
N PHE A 246 -11.57 11.07 -11.99
CA PHE A 246 -11.08 11.40 -10.66
C PHE A 246 -11.31 12.87 -10.32
N SER A 247 -12.49 13.40 -10.64
CA SER A 247 -12.88 14.79 -10.38
C SER A 247 -14.08 14.86 -9.44
N GLU A 248 -14.26 16.00 -8.78
CA GLU A 248 -15.37 16.22 -7.84
C GLU A 248 -16.75 16.00 -8.48
N ARG A 249 -16.87 16.21 -9.80
CA ARG A 249 -18.09 15.90 -10.56
C ARG A 249 -18.54 14.46 -10.37
N TYR A 250 -17.57 13.51 -10.34
CA TYR A 250 -17.86 12.08 -10.22
C TYR A 250 -18.10 11.62 -8.79
N LEU A 251 -17.96 12.47 -7.79
CA LEU A 251 -18.39 12.15 -6.43
C LEU A 251 -19.90 11.91 -6.35
N ARG A 252 -20.71 12.80 -7.00
CA ARG A 252 -22.16 12.64 -7.06
C ARG A 252 -22.66 11.81 -8.24
N ASN A 253 -21.88 11.73 -9.31
CA ASN A 253 -22.23 11.03 -10.57
C ASN A 253 -21.21 9.95 -10.90
N PRO A 254 -21.24 8.79 -10.22
CA PRO A 254 -20.20 7.75 -10.36
C PRO A 254 -20.04 7.26 -11.80
N PRO A 255 -18.80 6.98 -12.26
CA PRO A 255 -18.48 6.56 -13.61
C PRO A 255 -18.90 5.10 -13.84
N ARG A 256 -20.18 4.88 -14.14
CA ARG A 256 -20.83 3.54 -14.19
C ARG A 256 -20.14 2.56 -15.13
N ARG A 257 -19.52 3.06 -16.21
CA ARG A 257 -18.83 2.20 -17.18
C ARG A 257 -17.58 1.58 -16.58
N GLU A 258 -16.79 2.35 -15.90
CA GLU A 258 -15.52 1.95 -15.28
C GLU A 258 -15.75 1.10 -14.02
N LEU A 259 -16.90 1.27 -13.38
CA LEU A 259 -17.27 0.54 -12.17
C LEU A 259 -17.88 -0.86 -12.42
N ARG A 260 -18.23 -1.24 -13.65
CA ARG A 260 -18.84 -2.55 -13.99
C ARG A 260 -17.93 -3.75 -13.80
#